data_e6561266e3389732be6a3a641659997f
#
_entry.id   e6561266e3389732be6a3a641659997f
#
_cell.length_a   1.000
_cell.length_b   1.000
_cell.length_c   1.000
_cell.angle_alpha   90.00
_cell.angle_beta   90.00
_cell.angle_gamma   90.00
#
_symmetry.space_group_name_H-M   'P 1'
#
loop_
_entity.id
_entity.type
_entity.pdbx_description
1 polymer ?
#
loop_
_entity_poly.entity_id
_entity_poly.type
_entity_poly.pdbx_seq_one_letter_code
_entity_poly.pdbx_strand_id
1 'polypeptide(L)'
;QALTSIKFLGTETPYDYILSGSLLGVAVNRTSSYPVGYVESMEMQPMGFMEFLYAVGLKAEHISYLKECYTEKRRVNEGIHKEYMKHFRNYIITGGMPEAVKTFVETGDFVKTRNIQQQIVEGYYRDMAKYADASEKIRTHECFRSIPLQLAKENKKFQYKLVRKGGQAAHFENSLQWLKDSGTISFCYRLQCIDVPMEAYKESSVYKIYMSDTGLLLSQFKENVMQDILKNELGVYKGAIYENIVAQMLTFNKYSLHYFEPSSHSEIDFIIEQDCGIVPIEVKSSMNTRARSLKAYIDKYEPKRALRFSIRNLNISERIEDYPLYMLMFL
;
A
#
# COMPACT_ATOMS: atom_id res chain seq x y z
N GLN A 1 -28.27 13.30 -3.32
CA GLN A 1 -29.66 12.81 -3.54
C GLN A 1 -29.73 11.29 -3.51
N ALA A 2 -28.94 10.53 -4.30
CA ALA A 2 -29.02 9.06 -4.31
C ALA A 2 -28.79 8.44 -2.91
N LEU A 3 -27.76 8.86 -2.18
CA LEU A 3 -27.46 8.37 -0.83
C LEU A 3 -28.60 8.65 0.17
N THR A 4 -29.26 9.79 0.06
CA THR A 4 -30.39 10.15 0.93
C THR A 4 -31.63 9.28 0.66
N SER A 5 -31.81 8.84 -0.59
CA SER A 5 -32.95 7.99 -1.00
C SER A 5 -32.80 6.53 -0.55
N ILE A 6 -31.60 6.07 -0.19
CA ILE A 6 -31.33 4.67 0.21
C ILE A 6 -32.19 4.24 1.40
N LYS A 7 -32.34 5.14 2.39
CA LYS A 7 -33.18 4.87 3.57
C LYS A 7 -34.60 4.49 3.18
N PHE A 8 -35.21 5.25 2.26
CA PHE A 8 -36.58 4.99 1.78
C PHE A 8 -36.63 3.73 0.94
N LEU A 9 -35.66 3.51 0.06
CA LEU A 9 -35.60 2.31 -0.76
C LEU A 9 -35.49 1.05 0.10
N GLY A 10 -34.62 1.04 1.12
CA GLY A 10 -34.43 -0.12 1.99
C GLY A 10 -35.58 -0.38 2.97
N THR A 11 -36.46 0.62 3.24
CA THR A 11 -37.62 0.46 4.13
C THR A 11 -38.93 0.21 3.39
N GLU A 12 -39.05 0.72 2.17
CA GLU A 12 -40.31 0.68 1.40
C GLU A 12 -40.34 -0.41 0.33
N THR A 13 -39.24 -1.10 0.10
CA THR A 13 -39.15 -2.16 -0.91
C THR A 13 -38.52 -3.44 -0.34
N PRO A 14 -38.85 -4.63 -0.90
CA PRO A 14 -38.28 -5.91 -0.46
C PRO A 14 -36.89 -6.22 -1.07
N TYR A 15 -36.18 -5.25 -1.59
CA TYR A 15 -34.92 -5.45 -2.29
C TYR A 15 -33.71 -5.01 -1.47
N ASP A 16 -32.60 -5.72 -1.62
CA ASP A 16 -31.28 -5.28 -1.19
C ASP A 16 -30.66 -4.42 -2.28
N TYR A 17 -30.01 -3.31 -1.89
CA TYR A 17 -29.42 -2.36 -2.82
C TYR A 17 -27.91 -2.33 -2.68
N ILE A 18 -27.20 -2.56 -3.78
CA ILE A 18 -25.74 -2.40 -3.86
C ILE A 18 -25.46 -1.16 -4.68
N LEU A 19 -24.74 -0.20 -4.06
CA LEU A 19 -24.32 1.04 -4.71
C LEU A 19 -22.81 1.05 -4.81
N SER A 20 -22.29 1.47 -5.92
CA SER A 20 -20.85 1.63 -6.12
C SER A 20 -20.54 3.01 -6.67
N GLY A 21 -19.36 3.54 -6.30
CA GLY A 21 -18.87 4.80 -6.83
C GLY A 21 -17.40 4.97 -6.49
N SER A 22 -16.60 5.33 -7.49
CA SER A 22 -15.14 5.54 -7.35
C SER A 22 -14.78 6.65 -6.35
N LEU A 23 -15.70 7.55 -6.05
CA LEU A 23 -15.51 8.67 -5.14
C LEU A 23 -16.59 8.70 -4.04
N LEU A 24 -17.08 7.52 -3.67
CA LEU A 24 -18.14 7.43 -2.65
C LEU A 24 -17.66 8.00 -1.31
N GLY A 25 -16.42 7.75 -0.89
CA GLY A 25 -15.82 8.33 0.31
C GLY A 25 -15.83 9.87 0.30
N VAL A 26 -15.45 10.48 -0.82
CA VAL A 26 -15.51 11.94 -1.00
C VAL A 26 -16.94 12.45 -1.01
N ALA A 27 -17.87 11.73 -1.66
CA ALA A 27 -19.28 12.11 -1.74
C ALA A 27 -19.98 12.01 -0.38
N VAL A 28 -19.69 10.97 0.41
CA VAL A 28 -20.22 10.78 1.77
C VAL A 28 -19.84 11.93 2.68
N ASN A 29 -18.59 12.37 2.65
CA ASN A 29 -18.09 13.49 3.46
C ASN A 29 -18.74 14.85 3.09
N ARG A 30 -19.37 14.95 1.91
CA ARG A 30 -20.05 16.16 1.42
C ARG A 30 -21.58 16.08 1.52
N THR A 31 -22.16 14.97 1.98
CA THR A 31 -23.62 14.85 2.10
C THR A 31 -24.11 15.44 3.43
N SER A 32 -25.20 16.21 3.38
CA SER A 32 -25.85 16.80 4.55
C SER A 32 -26.57 15.78 5.44
N SER A 33 -26.82 14.56 4.93
CA SER A 33 -27.51 13.47 5.64
C SER A 33 -27.02 12.12 5.15
N TYR A 34 -26.51 11.32 6.07
CA TYR A 34 -26.10 9.92 5.82
C TYR A 34 -27.13 8.96 6.46
N PRO A 35 -27.57 7.90 5.77
CA PRO A 35 -28.58 6.98 6.29
C PRO A 35 -27.97 5.99 7.30
N VAL A 36 -27.61 6.48 8.49
CA VAL A 36 -27.03 5.71 9.58
C VAL A 36 -27.96 4.53 9.95
N GLY A 37 -27.39 3.35 10.07
CA GLY A 37 -28.13 2.11 10.42
C GLY A 37 -28.82 1.39 9.24
N TYR A 38 -28.78 1.97 8.04
CA TYR A 38 -29.38 1.37 6.82
C TYR A 38 -28.34 1.05 5.72
N VAL A 39 -27.10 1.40 5.95
CA VAL A 39 -26.02 1.24 4.95
C VAL A 39 -24.80 0.62 5.61
N GLU A 40 -24.28 -0.43 5.01
CA GLU A 40 -22.96 -0.97 5.27
C GLU A 40 -22.02 -0.51 4.15
N SER A 41 -20.90 0.13 4.53
CA SER A 41 -19.90 0.60 3.58
C SER A 41 -18.77 -0.40 3.45
N MET A 42 -18.45 -0.80 2.22
CA MET A 42 -17.33 -1.66 1.89
C MET A 42 -16.34 -0.90 1.01
N GLU A 43 -15.09 -0.84 1.42
CA GLU A 43 -14.01 -0.26 0.62
C GLU A 43 -13.42 -1.31 -0.32
N MET A 44 -13.48 -1.03 -1.63
CA MET A 44 -12.86 -1.88 -2.66
C MET A 44 -11.38 -1.52 -2.78
N GLN A 45 -10.52 -2.40 -2.29
CA GLN A 45 -9.07 -2.29 -2.46
C GLN A 45 -8.64 -2.83 -3.84
N PRO A 46 -7.49 -2.39 -4.39
CA PRO A 46 -6.85 -3.12 -5.49
C PRO A 46 -6.68 -4.60 -5.13
N MET A 47 -6.72 -5.49 -6.13
CA MET A 47 -6.56 -6.94 -5.90
C MET A 47 -5.28 -7.22 -5.11
N GLY A 48 -5.38 -8.02 -4.05
CA GLY A 48 -4.25 -8.49 -3.27
C GLY A 48 -3.40 -9.51 -4.03
N PHE A 49 -2.21 -9.79 -3.51
CA PHE A 49 -1.30 -10.74 -4.19
C PHE A 49 -1.91 -12.14 -4.34
N MET A 50 -2.67 -12.61 -3.36
CA MET A 50 -3.36 -13.90 -3.44
C MET A 50 -4.40 -13.91 -4.57
N GLU A 51 -5.17 -12.86 -4.72
CA GLU A 51 -6.15 -12.71 -5.81
C GLU A 51 -5.46 -12.65 -7.17
N PHE A 52 -4.32 -11.95 -7.26
CA PHE A 52 -3.49 -11.95 -8.46
C PHE A 52 -2.97 -13.37 -8.80
N LEU A 53 -2.55 -14.15 -7.81
CA LEU A 53 -2.12 -15.55 -8.03
C LEU A 53 -3.25 -16.40 -8.61
N TYR A 54 -4.48 -16.25 -8.12
CA TYR A 54 -5.64 -16.92 -8.70
C TYR A 54 -5.91 -16.44 -10.14
N ALA A 55 -5.82 -15.16 -10.39
CA ALA A 55 -6.03 -14.59 -11.72
C ALA A 55 -5.02 -15.13 -12.77
N VAL A 56 -3.76 -15.36 -12.37
CA VAL A 56 -2.76 -15.99 -13.26
C VAL A 56 -2.82 -17.53 -13.28
N GLY A 57 -3.87 -18.12 -12.71
CA GLY A 57 -4.18 -19.55 -12.84
C GLY A 57 -3.59 -20.46 -11.75
N LEU A 58 -3.02 -19.92 -10.66
CA LEU A 58 -2.60 -20.76 -9.54
C LEU A 58 -3.84 -21.29 -8.78
N LYS A 59 -3.76 -22.55 -8.38
CA LYS A 59 -4.84 -23.22 -7.63
C LYS A 59 -4.64 -23.03 -6.12
N ALA A 60 -5.73 -23.18 -5.37
CA ALA A 60 -5.73 -23.08 -3.91
C ALA A 60 -4.71 -24.01 -3.23
N GLU A 61 -4.49 -25.19 -3.78
CA GLU A 61 -3.53 -26.18 -3.26
C GLU A 61 -2.09 -25.63 -3.22
N HIS A 62 -1.68 -24.88 -4.26
CA HIS A 62 -0.36 -24.26 -4.31
C HIS A 62 -0.19 -23.19 -3.23
N ILE A 63 -1.26 -22.43 -2.95
CA ILE A 63 -1.24 -21.40 -1.92
C ILE A 63 -1.28 -22.02 -0.53
N SER A 64 -2.01 -23.14 -0.34
CA SER A 64 -2.06 -23.89 0.92
C SER A 64 -0.67 -24.35 1.36
N TYR A 65 0.16 -24.87 0.44
CA TYR A 65 1.55 -25.23 0.73
C TYR A 65 2.36 -24.04 1.29
N LEU A 66 2.22 -22.85 0.71
CA LEU A 66 2.90 -21.66 1.24
C LEU A 66 2.36 -21.25 2.62
N LYS A 67 1.04 -21.38 2.82
CA LYS A 67 0.41 -21.10 4.10
C LYS A 67 0.91 -22.05 5.19
N GLU A 68 1.07 -23.33 4.88
CA GLU A 68 1.69 -24.30 5.78
C GLU A 68 3.12 -23.89 6.12
N CYS A 69 3.95 -23.59 5.10
CA CYS A 69 5.33 -23.12 5.34
C CYS A 69 5.35 -21.86 6.22
N TYR A 70 4.42 -20.93 6.04
CA TYR A 70 4.30 -19.72 6.86
C TYR A 70 3.94 -20.07 8.31
N THR A 71 2.92 -20.90 8.52
CA THR A 71 2.40 -21.27 9.85
C THR A 71 3.41 -22.11 10.63
N GLU A 72 4.03 -23.09 9.97
CA GLU A 72 5.05 -23.97 10.56
C GLU A 72 6.42 -23.31 10.64
N LYS A 73 6.56 -22.08 10.14
CA LYS A 73 7.83 -21.36 10.03
C LYS A 73 8.91 -22.18 9.32
N ARG A 74 8.50 -22.94 8.31
CA ARG A 74 9.34 -23.87 7.55
C ARG A 74 9.79 -23.25 6.24
N ARG A 75 11.07 -23.41 5.91
CA ARG A 75 11.66 -22.93 4.66
C ARG A 75 10.91 -23.49 3.45
N VAL A 76 10.61 -22.64 2.49
CA VAL A 76 9.97 -23.02 1.21
C VAL A 76 11.00 -23.75 0.34
N ASN A 77 10.57 -24.77 -0.42
CA ASN A 77 11.43 -25.37 -1.44
C ASN A 77 12.01 -24.29 -2.37
N GLU A 78 13.29 -24.37 -2.67
CA GLU A 78 14.01 -23.29 -3.36
C GLU A 78 13.49 -23.03 -4.78
N GLY A 79 13.05 -24.07 -5.50
CA GLY A 79 12.41 -23.93 -6.81
C GLY A 79 11.09 -23.20 -6.72
N ILE A 80 10.26 -23.58 -5.75
CA ILE A 80 8.96 -22.96 -5.47
C ILE A 80 9.16 -21.51 -5.04
N HIS A 81 10.12 -21.23 -4.15
CA HIS A 81 10.45 -19.85 -3.74
C HIS A 81 10.77 -18.95 -4.95
N LYS A 82 11.61 -19.43 -5.88
CA LYS A 82 11.97 -18.69 -7.09
C LYS A 82 10.76 -18.38 -7.96
N GLU A 83 9.85 -19.33 -8.15
CA GLU A 83 8.62 -19.13 -8.92
C GLU A 83 7.68 -18.10 -8.26
N TYR A 84 7.48 -18.19 -6.94
CA TYR A 84 6.66 -17.17 -6.25
C TYR A 84 7.31 -15.79 -6.24
N MET A 85 8.63 -15.70 -6.16
CA MET A 85 9.33 -14.42 -6.32
C MET A 85 9.18 -13.86 -7.74
N LYS A 86 9.07 -14.70 -8.77
CA LYS A 86 8.74 -14.28 -10.14
C LYS A 86 7.32 -13.75 -10.22
N HIS A 87 6.33 -14.48 -9.70
CA HIS A 87 4.94 -14.00 -9.63
C HIS A 87 4.84 -12.70 -8.83
N PHE A 88 5.58 -12.56 -7.75
CA PHE A 88 5.58 -11.34 -6.94
C PHE A 88 6.16 -10.14 -7.71
N ARG A 89 7.23 -10.32 -8.47
CA ARG A 89 7.73 -9.27 -9.38
C ARG A 89 6.71 -8.88 -10.44
N ASN A 90 6.03 -9.87 -11.03
CA ASN A 90 4.95 -9.59 -11.98
C ASN A 90 3.84 -8.77 -11.33
N TYR A 91 3.44 -9.13 -10.11
CA TYR A 91 2.44 -8.37 -9.34
C TYR A 91 2.90 -6.94 -9.01
N ILE A 92 4.16 -6.74 -8.61
CA ILE A 92 4.72 -5.39 -8.40
C ILE A 92 4.56 -4.54 -9.66
N ILE A 93 4.81 -5.10 -10.85
CA ILE A 93 4.72 -4.37 -12.13
C ILE A 93 3.28 -4.16 -12.55
N THR A 94 2.45 -5.19 -12.45
CA THR A 94 1.04 -5.16 -12.89
C THR A 94 0.16 -4.38 -11.92
N GLY A 95 0.47 -4.43 -10.62
CA GLY A 95 -0.41 -3.94 -9.57
C GLY A 95 -1.63 -4.83 -9.36
N GLY A 96 -2.59 -4.30 -8.60
CA GLY A 96 -3.86 -4.96 -8.29
C GLY A 96 -5.08 -4.34 -8.98
N MET A 97 -4.91 -3.37 -9.90
CA MET A 97 -6.04 -2.80 -10.63
C MET A 97 -6.64 -3.84 -11.58
N PRO A 98 -7.95 -4.21 -11.46
CA PRO A 98 -8.52 -5.35 -12.17
C PRO A 98 -8.33 -5.33 -13.69
N GLU A 99 -8.47 -4.17 -14.34
CA GLU A 99 -8.25 -4.00 -15.78
C GLU A 99 -6.78 -4.27 -16.17
N ALA A 100 -5.82 -3.81 -15.36
CA ALA A 100 -4.40 -4.05 -15.57
C ALA A 100 -4.06 -5.53 -15.39
N VAL A 101 -4.61 -6.17 -14.32
CA VAL A 101 -4.43 -7.61 -14.07
C VAL A 101 -5.02 -8.43 -15.23
N LYS A 102 -6.25 -8.12 -15.66
CA LYS A 102 -6.88 -8.78 -16.80
C LYS A 102 -6.02 -8.69 -18.06
N THR A 103 -5.55 -7.48 -18.39
CA THR A 103 -4.70 -7.25 -19.57
C THR A 103 -3.41 -8.07 -19.48
N PHE A 104 -2.78 -8.13 -18.32
CA PHE A 104 -1.58 -8.93 -18.10
C PHE A 104 -1.86 -10.44 -18.26
N VAL A 105 -2.94 -10.94 -17.68
CA VAL A 105 -3.33 -12.37 -17.76
C VAL A 105 -3.61 -12.78 -19.19
N GLU A 106 -4.32 -11.95 -19.96
CA GLU A 106 -4.71 -12.24 -21.35
C GLU A 106 -3.54 -12.14 -22.34
N THR A 107 -2.58 -11.23 -22.09
CA THR A 107 -1.56 -10.90 -23.10
C THR A 107 -0.13 -11.24 -22.70
N GLY A 108 0.18 -11.35 -21.41
CA GLY A 108 1.55 -11.44 -20.89
C GLY A 108 2.41 -10.19 -21.16
N ASP A 109 1.80 -9.10 -21.63
CA ASP A 109 2.49 -7.91 -22.16
C ASP A 109 2.47 -6.78 -21.14
N PHE A 110 3.61 -6.49 -20.55
CA PHE A 110 3.76 -5.40 -19.58
C PHE A 110 3.62 -4.00 -20.20
N VAL A 111 3.89 -3.83 -21.49
CA VAL A 111 3.71 -2.52 -22.16
C VAL A 111 2.22 -2.22 -22.28
N LYS A 112 1.41 -3.19 -22.70
CA LYS A 112 -0.05 -3.04 -22.73
C LYS A 112 -0.61 -2.80 -21.34
N THR A 113 -0.16 -3.55 -20.35
CA THR A 113 -0.55 -3.38 -18.94
C THR A 113 -0.25 -1.97 -18.45
N ARG A 114 0.94 -1.45 -18.75
CA ARG A 114 1.35 -0.08 -18.42
C ARG A 114 0.45 0.97 -19.06
N ASN A 115 0.06 0.78 -20.31
CA ASN A 115 -0.86 1.69 -21.00
C ASN A 115 -2.22 1.79 -20.27
N ILE A 116 -2.74 0.64 -19.78
CA ILE A 116 -3.95 0.62 -18.96
C ILE A 116 -3.74 1.36 -17.63
N GLN A 117 -2.63 1.12 -16.96
CA GLN A 117 -2.30 1.82 -15.72
C GLN A 117 -2.22 3.34 -15.92
N GLN A 118 -1.62 3.80 -17.01
CA GLN A 118 -1.56 5.22 -17.36
C GLN A 118 -2.94 5.81 -17.62
N GLN A 119 -3.82 5.08 -18.30
CA GLN A 119 -5.21 5.49 -18.52
C GLN A 119 -5.98 5.61 -17.19
N ILE A 120 -5.75 4.71 -16.25
CA ILE A 120 -6.34 4.78 -14.90
C ILE A 120 -5.83 6.03 -14.16
N VAL A 121 -4.53 6.30 -14.19
CA VAL A 121 -3.93 7.52 -13.60
C VAL A 121 -4.50 8.78 -14.23
N GLU A 122 -4.66 8.82 -15.55
CA GLU A 122 -5.32 9.93 -16.25
C GLU A 122 -6.81 10.05 -15.87
N GLY A 123 -7.47 8.92 -15.60
CA GLY A 123 -8.83 8.89 -15.05
C GLY A 123 -8.89 9.59 -13.68
N TYR A 124 -7.97 9.29 -12.78
CA TYR A 124 -7.87 9.97 -11.50
C TYR A 124 -7.65 11.48 -11.65
N TYR A 125 -6.78 11.91 -12.55
CA TYR A 125 -6.61 13.34 -12.83
C TYR A 125 -7.89 14.00 -13.34
N ARG A 126 -8.68 13.33 -14.16
CA ARG A 126 -9.99 13.84 -14.62
C ARG A 126 -11.01 13.92 -13.48
N ASP A 127 -11.01 12.97 -12.56
CA ASP A 127 -11.91 12.97 -11.42
C ASP A 127 -11.54 14.06 -10.39
N MET A 128 -10.25 14.25 -10.12
CA MET A 128 -9.77 15.40 -9.34
C MET A 128 -10.30 16.73 -9.92
N ALA A 129 -10.44 16.79 -11.24
CA ALA A 129 -10.94 17.96 -11.95
C ALA A 129 -12.43 18.26 -11.75
N LYS A 130 -13.25 17.26 -11.42
CA LYS A 130 -14.72 17.42 -11.33
C LYS A 130 -15.18 17.91 -9.95
N TYR A 131 -14.45 17.61 -8.88
CA TYR A 131 -14.93 17.70 -7.51
C TYR A 131 -14.27 18.80 -6.66
N ALA A 132 -13.29 19.52 -7.20
CA ALA A 132 -12.60 20.58 -6.52
C ALA A 132 -12.81 21.94 -7.21
N ASP A 133 -12.70 23.03 -6.47
CA ASP A 133 -12.58 24.34 -7.09
C ASP A 133 -11.26 24.43 -7.91
N ALA A 134 -11.13 25.45 -8.77
CA ALA A 134 -10.01 25.56 -9.69
C ALA A 134 -8.65 25.55 -8.99
N SER A 135 -8.55 26.11 -7.79
CA SER A 135 -7.32 26.23 -7.02
C SER A 135 -6.97 24.93 -6.29
N GLU A 136 -7.95 24.25 -5.73
CA GLU A 136 -7.81 22.97 -5.03
C GLU A 136 -7.47 21.83 -6.01
N LYS A 137 -8.10 21.84 -7.19
CA LYS A 137 -7.78 20.93 -8.30
C LYS A 137 -6.30 20.93 -8.64
N ILE A 138 -5.73 22.13 -8.85
CA ILE A 138 -4.30 22.26 -9.20
C ILE A 138 -3.42 21.69 -8.07
N ARG A 139 -3.75 22.00 -6.81
CA ARG A 139 -2.98 21.52 -5.64
C ARG A 139 -3.07 20.00 -5.48
N THR A 140 -4.26 19.42 -5.64
CA THR A 140 -4.46 17.96 -5.57
C THR A 140 -3.65 17.24 -6.65
N HIS A 141 -3.66 17.78 -7.87
CA HIS A 141 -2.86 17.27 -8.98
C HIS A 141 -1.36 17.34 -8.70
N GLU A 142 -0.87 18.46 -8.17
CA GLU A 142 0.54 18.63 -7.80
C GLU A 142 0.96 17.69 -6.68
N CYS A 143 0.12 17.52 -5.64
CA CYS A 143 0.35 16.55 -4.57
C CYS A 143 0.51 15.15 -5.14
N PHE A 144 -0.47 14.66 -5.90
CA PHE A 144 -0.46 13.32 -6.47
C PHE A 144 0.77 13.08 -7.36
N ARG A 145 1.09 14.03 -8.24
CA ARG A 145 2.26 13.97 -9.12
C ARG A 145 3.59 13.97 -8.36
N SER A 146 3.65 14.55 -7.17
CA SER A 146 4.87 14.64 -6.38
C SER A 146 5.22 13.33 -5.66
N ILE A 147 4.25 12.44 -5.42
CA ILE A 147 4.43 11.24 -4.58
C ILE A 147 5.53 10.32 -5.11
N PRO A 148 5.56 9.92 -6.39
CA PRO A 148 6.63 9.04 -6.90
C PRO A 148 8.03 9.63 -6.70
N LEU A 149 8.16 10.95 -6.88
CA LEU A 149 9.44 11.65 -6.74
C LEU A 149 9.89 11.77 -5.27
N GLN A 150 8.94 11.91 -4.34
CA GLN A 150 9.23 11.97 -2.91
C GLN A 150 9.59 10.58 -2.36
N LEU A 151 8.90 9.53 -2.76
CA LEU A 151 9.22 8.15 -2.41
C LEU A 151 10.60 7.71 -2.91
N ALA A 152 11.04 8.22 -4.06
CA ALA A 152 12.35 7.92 -4.64
C ALA A 152 13.53 8.53 -3.87
N LYS A 153 13.27 9.44 -2.91
CA LYS A 153 14.33 10.07 -2.10
C LYS A 153 14.69 9.18 -0.90
N GLU A 154 15.87 9.41 -0.37
CA GLU A 154 16.32 8.75 0.86
C GLU A 154 15.41 9.11 2.04
N ASN A 155 15.11 10.40 2.22
CA ASN A 155 14.09 10.86 3.16
C ASN A 155 12.70 10.81 2.48
N LYS A 156 11.89 9.81 2.82
CA LYS A 156 10.56 9.56 2.26
C LYS A 156 9.43 10.29 2.99
N LYS A 157 9.73 11.05 4.05
CA LYS A 157 8.75 11.92 4.72
C LYS A 157 8.18 12.90 3.70
N PHE A 158 6.86 13.06 3.70
CA PHE A 158 6.21 13.99 2.79
C PHE A 158 6.61 15.43 3.06
N GLN A 159 7.07 16.13 2.04
CA GLN A 159 7.59 17.50 2.13
C GLN A 159 6.82 18.41 1.20
N TYR A 160 6.03 19.31 1.75
CA TYR A 160 5.21 20.27 0.99
C TYR A 160 6.04 21.17 0.06
N LYS A 161 7.26 21.52 0.46
CA LYS A 161 8.20 22.30 -0.36
C LYS A 161 8.65 21.58 -1.65
N LEU A 162 8.49 20.25 -1.71
CA LEU A 162 8.78 19.45 -2.90
C LEU A 162 7.56 19.35 -3.84
N VAL A 163 6.36 19.63 -3.34
CA VAL A 163 5.17 19.80 -4.17
C VAL A 163 5.27 21.11 -4.94
N ARG A 164 5.53 22.21 -4.21
CA ARG A 164 5.70 23.56 -4.76
C ARG A 164 6.67 24.38 -3.90
N LYS A 165 7.53 25.20 -4.53
CA LYS A 165 8.43 26.11 -3.81
C LYS A 165 7.61 27.02 -2.86
N GLY A 166 7.98 27.03 -1.57
CA GLY A 166 7.25 27.77 -0.54
C GLY A 166 5.97 27.06 -0.06
N GLY A 167 5.74 25.79 -0.45
CA GLY A 167 4.58 25.02 -0.01
C GLY A 167 4.58 24.79 1.51
N GLN A 168 3.39 24.95 2.12
CA GLN A 168 3.12 24.73 3.54
C GLN A 168 1.91 23.78 3.70
N ALA A 169 1.80 23.13 4.86
CA ALA A 169 0.73 22.19 5.17
C ALA A 169 -0.66 22.77 4.87
N ALA A 170 -0.97 23.95 5.38
CA ALA A 170 -2.25 24.63 5.19
C ALA A 170 -2.69 24.80 3.72
N HIS A 171 -1.74 24.75 2.77
CA HIS A 171 -2.07 24.86 1.35
C HIS A 171 -2.55 23.54 0.72
N PHE A 172 -2.18 22.39 1.31
CA PHE A 172 -2.29 21.08 0.66
C PHE A 172 -3.04 20.02 1.50
N GLU A 173 -3.38 20.32 2.77
CA GLU A 173 -4.06 19.35 3.65
C GLU A 173 -5.38 18.84 3.06
N ASN A 174 -6.23 19.73 2.56
CA ASN A 174 -7.49 19.35 1.92
C ASN A 174 -7.26 18.48 0.68
N SER A 175 -6.24 18.80 -0.12
CA SER A 175 -5.87 18.06 -1.31
C SER A 175 -5.38 16.64 -0.96
N LEU A 176 -4.57 16.51 0.09
CA LEU A 176 -4.09 15.20 0.56
C LEU A 176 -5.22 14.40 1.21
N GLN A 177 -6.12 15.06 1.96
CA GLN A 177 -7.29 14.39 2.53
C GLN A 177 -8.22 13.88 1.42
N TRP A 178 -8.42 14.68 0.37
CA TRP A 178 -9.19 14.24 -0.81
C TRP A 178 -8.57 13.00 -1.47
N LEU A 179 -7.25 12.97 -1.66
CA LEU A 179 -6.54 11.82 -2.23
C LEU A 179 -6.68 10.57 -1.35
N LYS A 180 -6.65 10.75 -0.02
CA LYS A 180 -6.89 9.66 0.94
C LYS A 180 -8.33 9.14 0.84
N ASP A 181 -9.31 10.04 0.89
CA ASP A 181 -10.74 9.71 0.86
C ASP A 181 -11.16 9.07 -0.49
N SER A 182 -10.43 9.38 -1.56
CA SER A 182 -10.60 8.73 -2.85
C SER A 182 -9.94 7.34 -2.95
N GLY A 183 -9.24 6.89 -1.91
CA GLY A 183 -8.55 5.59 -1.89
C GLY A 183 -7.32 5.52 -2.80
N THR A 184 -6.79 6.66 -3.30
CA THR A 184 -5.63 6.66 -4.20
C THR A 184 -4.30 6.60 -3.48
N ILE A 185 -4.28 7.02 -2.21
CA ILE A 185 -3.09 7.05 -1.36
C ILE A 185 -3.36 6.56 0.06
N SER A 186 -2.31 6.10 0.72
CA SER A 186 -2.31 5.73 2.14
C SER A 186 -1.25 6.53 2.89
N PHE A 187 -1.61 7.01 4.08
CA PHE A 187 -0.69 7.68 4.99
C PHE A 187 -0.04 6.68 5.93
N CYS A 188 1.27 6.78 6.10
CA CYS A 188 2.03 6.07 7.11
C CYS A 188 2.57 7.08 8.12
N TYR A 189 1.97 7.15 9.30
CA TYR A 189 2.28 8.17 10.30
C TYR A 189 3.47 7.78 11.17
N ARG A 190 4.28 8.78 11.59
CA ARG A 190 5.31 8.56 12.59
C ARG A 190 4.68 8.34 13.96
N LEU A 191 5.20 7.36 14.72
CA LEU A 191 4.91 7.22 16.13
C LEU A 191 5.94 8.01 16.96
N GLN A 192 5.46 8.72 17.98
CA GLN A 192 6.32 9.42 18.95
C GLN A 192 6.94 8.44 19.96
N CYS A 193 6.19 7.44 20.38
CA CYS A 193 6.64 6.34 21.20
C CYS A 193 5.98 5.02 20.79
N ILE A 194 6.49 3.91 21.31
CA ILE A 194 6.00 2.56 21.05
C ILE A 194 5.13 2.13 22.21
N ASP A 195 3.83 2.36 22.10
CA ASP A 195 2.83 1.95 23.09
C ASP A 195 1.45 1.82 22.44
N VAL A 196 0.48 1.23 23.13
CA VAL A 196 -0.90 1.01 22.68
C VAL A 196 -1.88 1.90 23.44
N PRO A 197 -2.95 2.39 22.77
CA PRO A 197 -3.25 2.26 21.34
C PRO A 197 -2.33 3.17 20.48
N MET A 198 -1.76 2.63 19.41
CA MET A 198 -0.80 3.36 18.56
C MET A 198 -1.34 4.69 18.02
N GLU A 199 -2.65 4.78 17.78
CA GLU A 199 -3.31 6.01 17.30
C GLU A 199 -3.16 7.20 18.26
N ALA A 200 -3.01 6.94 19.57
CA ALA A 200 -2.80 7.99 20.58
C ALA A 200 -1.39 8.61 20.49
N TYR A 201 -0.45 7.89 19.95
CA TYR A 201 0.96 8.30 19.85
C TYR A 201 1.36 8.70 18.42
N LYS A 202 0.39 8.79 17.54
CA LYS A 202 0.56 9.22 16.15
C LYS A 202 0.90 10.70 16.06
N GLU A 203 1.98 11.03 15.37
CA GLU A 203 2.32 12.41 15.01
C GLU A 203 1.67 12.79 13.69
N SER A 204 0.54 13.49 13.75
CA SER A 204 -0.30 13.80 12.59
C SER A 204 0.38 14.70 11.54
N SER A 205 1.42 15.44 11.93
CA SER A 205 2.16 16.35 11.04
C SER A 205 3.33 15.69 10.30
N VAL A 206 3.71 14.44 10.66
CA VAL A 206 4.88 13.76 10.10
C VAL A 206 4.48 12.38 9.58
N TYR A 207 4.53 12.22 8.28
CA TYR A 207 4.09 10.99 7.63
C TYR A 207 4.83 10.76 6.30
N LYS A 208 4.80 9.52 5.86
CA LYS A 208 5.09 9.10 4.49
C LYS A 208 3.77 8.89 3.75
N ILE A 209 3.78 9.04 2.43
CA ILE A 209 2.61 8.76 1.59
C ILE A 209 2.98 7.65 0.61
N TYR A 210 2.18 6.59 0.59
CA TYR A 210 2.29 5.51 -0.35
C TYR A 210 1.09 5.53 -1.31
N MET A 211 1.30 5.09 -2.55
CA MET A 211 0.20 4.87 -3.47
C MET A 211 -0.51 3.56 -3.15
N SER A 212 -1.84 3.58 -3.24
CA SER A 212 -2.67 2.39 -2.96
C SER A 212 -2.43 1.24 -3.92
N ASP A 213 -1.84 1.51 -5.10
CA ASP A 213 -1.45 0.49 -6.07
C ASP A 213 -0.03 0.73 -6.59
N THR A 214 0.83 -0.29 -6.45
CA THR A 214 2.24 -0.21 -6.85
C THR A 214 2.42 -0.21 -8.37
N GLY A 215 1.52 -0.86 -9.12
CA GLY A 215 1.54 -0.81 -10.58
C GLY A 215 1.25 0.60 -11.10
N LEU A 216 0.29 1.30 -10.47
CA LEU A 216 0.02 2.71 -10.79
C LEU A 216 1.19 3.62 -10.41
N LEU A 217 1.87 3.35 -9.28
CA LEU A 217 3.10 4.05 -8.91
C LEU A 217 4.17 3.88 -10.01
N LEU A 218 4.39 2.64 -10.45
CA LEU A 218 5.39 2.32 -11.47
C LEU A 218 5.07 2.92 -12.82
N SER A 219 3.79 3.02 -13.19
CA SER A 219 3.39 3.64 -14.45
C SER A 219 3.80 5.11 -14.57
N GLN A 220 4.04 5.78 -13.45
CA GLN A 220 4.48 7.18 -13.39
C GLN A 220 6.01 7.35 -13.44
N PHE A 221 6.79 6.27 -13.31
CA PHE A 221 8.23 6.28 -13.56
C PHE A 221 8.56 6.09 -15.05
N LYS A 222 9.83 6.25 -15.39
CA LYS A 222 10.31 5.94 -16.74
C LYS A 222 10.20 4.44 -17.04
N GLU A 223 10.03 4.08 -18.29
CA GLU A 223 9.82 2.70 -18.74
C GLU A 223 10.96 1.74 -18.36
N ASN A 224 12.19 2.21 -18.32
CA ASN A 224 13.34 1.40 -17.93
C ASN A 224 13.25 0.85 -16.49
N VAL A 225 12.54 1.52 -15.57
CA VAL A 225 12.36 1.03 -14.19
C VAL A 225 11.64 -0.32 -14.16
N MET A 226 10.68 -0.53 -15.05
CA MET A 226 9.99 -1.83 -15.18
C MET A 226 10.95 -2.93 -15.61
N GLN A 227 11.84 -2.66 -16.57
CA GLN A 227 12.87 -3.61 -17.03
C GLN A 227 13.87 -3.93 -15.92
N ASP A 228 14.24 -2.92 -15.12
CA ASP A 228 15.15 -3.10 -13.98
C ASP A 228 14.52 -4.00 -12.89
N ILE A 229 13.19 -3.93 -12.68
CA ILE A 229 12.48 -4.85 -11.77
C ILE A 229 12.59 -6.30 -12.27
N LEU A 230 12.32 -6.53 -13.55
CA LEU A 230 12.37 -7.87 -14.15
C LEU A 230 13.77 -8.48 -14.05
N LYS A 231 14.81 -7.67 -14.24
CA LYS A 231 16.23 -8.08 -14.13
C LYS A 231 16.72 -8.14 -12.68
N ASN A 232 15.92 -7.67 -11.70
CA ASN A 232 16.32 -7.50 -10.30
C ASN A 232 17.50 -6.50 -10.10
N GLU A 233 17.65 -5.56 -11.03
CA GLU A 233 18.71 -4.54 -11.10
C GLU A 233 18.26 -3.15 -10.65
N LEU A 234 17.14 -3.07 -9.93
CA LEU A 234 16.60 -1.81 -9.41
C LEU A 234 17.66 -1.00 -8.65
N GLY A 235 17.97 0.17 -9.16
CA GLY A 235 18.86 1.14 -8.55
C GLY A 235 18.23 1.93 -7.40
N VAL A 236 18.19 3.23 -7.52
CA VAL A 236 17.75 4.19 -6.46
C VAL A 236 16.27 4.00 -6.05
N TYR A 237 15.41 3.55 -6.99
CA TYR A 237 13.96 3.37 -6.74
C TYR A 237 13.60 2.09 -5.97
N LYS A 238 14.56 1.21 -5.73
CA LYS A 238 14.33 -0.11 -5.16
C LYS A 238 13.62 -0.05 -3.81
N GLY A 239 14.12 0.77 -2.89
CA GLY A 239 13.52 0.94 -1.56
C GLY A 239 12.09 1.47 -1.64
N ALA A 240 11.85 2.49 -2.47
CA ALA A 240 10.53 3.10 -2.66
C ALA A 240 9.47 2.08 -3.12
N ILE A 241 9.80 1.29 -4.12
CA ILE A 241 8.89 0.31 -4.71
C ILE A 241 8.56 -0.81 -3.72
N TYR A 242 9.57 -1.34 -3.03
CA TYR A 242 9.36 -2.42 -2.06
C TYR A 242 8.63 -1.95 -0.79
N GLU A 243 8.86 -0.75 -0.31
CA GLU A 243 8.07 -0.19 0.78
C GLU A 243 6.64 0.09 0.34
N ASN A 244 6.42 0.60 -0.89
CA ASN A 244 5.07 0.84 -1.39
C ASN A 244 4.25 -0.45 -1.51
N ILE A 245 4.84 -1.54 -2.06
CA ILE A 245 4.10 -2.81 -2.15
C ILE A 245 3.81 -3.40 -0.76
N VAL A 246 4.71 -3.25 0.20
CA VAL A 246 4.46 -3.66 1.59
C VAL A 246 3.35 -2.82 2.21
N ALA A 247 3.36 -1.49 2.03
CA ALA A 247 2.29 -0.61 2.47
C ALA A 247 0.93 -0.99 1.87
N GLN A 248 0.88 -1.25 0.55
CA GLN A 248 -0.30 -1.72 -0.15
C GLN A 248 -0.84 -3.03 0.46
N MET A 249 0.03 -4.02 0.68
CA MET A 249 -0.37 -5.32 1.23
C MET A 249 -0.81 -5.22 2.70
N LEU A 250 -0.16 -4.38 3.52
CA LEU A 250 -0.59 -4.10 4.89
C LEU A 250 -1.97 -3.43 4.92
N THR A 251 -2.20 -2.44 4.05
CA THR A 251 -3.51 -1.79 3.92
C THR A 251 -4.59 -2.78 3.46
N PHE A 252 -4.28 -3.66 2.50
CA PHE A 252 -5.18 -4.72 2.05
C PHE A 252 -5.58 -5.64 3.22
N ASN A 253 -4.63 -5.97 4.11
CA ASN A 253 -4.87 -6.74 5.33
C ASN A 253 -5.46 -5.90 6.49
N LYS A 254 -5.93 -4.67 6.21
CA LYS A 254 -6.60 -3.76 7.15
C LYS A 254 -5.73 -3.24 8.30
N TYR A 255 -4.40 -3.27 8.16
CA TYR A 255 -3.51 -2.63 9.12
C TYR A 255 -3.45 -1.12 8.88
N SER A 256 -3.51 -0.34 9.97
CA SER A 256 -3.12 1.06 9.96
C SER A 256 -1.61 1.18 9.81
N LEU A 257 -1.17 2.07 8.92
CA LEU A 257 0.25 2.23 8.62
C LEU A 257 0.91 3.22 9.57
N HIS A 258 1.89 2.73 10.32
CA HIS A 258 2.75 3.54 11.16
C HIS A 258 4.21 3.18 10.92
N TYR A 259 5.12 4.11 11.18
CA TYR A 259 6.57 3.87 11.22
C TYR A 259 7.17 4.50 12.48
N PHE A 260 8.38 4.09 12.83
CA PHE A 260 9.06 4.62 14.02
C PHE A 260 10.48 5.02 13.70
N GLU A 261 10.86 6.22 14.14
CA GLU A 261 12.17 6.79 13.91
C GLU A 261 12.74 7.29 15.24
N PRO A 262 13.42 6.43 16.01
CA PRO A 262 14.00 6.81 17.30
C PRO A 262 15.17 7.81 17.18
N SER A 263 15.81 7.89 16.00
CA SER A 263 16.87 8.85 15.70
C SER A 263 17.01 9.06 14.20
N SER A 264 17.69 10.12 13.79
CA SER A 264 17.91 10.44 12.37
C SER A 264 18.62 9.35 11.55
N HIS A 265 19.20 8.36 12.21
CA HIS A 265 19.95 7.25 11.58
C HIS A 265 19.32 5.87 11.82
N SER A 266 18.16 5.81 12.45
CA SER A 266 17.49 4.56 12.78
C SER A 266 15.99 4.70 12.51
N GLU A 267 15.50 3.95 11.56
CA GLU A 267 14.09 3.90 11.19
C GLU A 267 13.63 2.44 11.14
N ILE A 268 12.42 2.18 11.63
CA ILE A 268 11.66 0.94 11.41
C ILE A 268 10.60 1.26 10.37
N ASP A 269 10.65 0.57 9.25
CA ASP A 269 9.84 0.88 8.06
C ASP A 269 8.34 0.89 8.33
N PHE A 270 7.85 -0.13 9.08
CA PHE A 270 6.46 -0.20 9.53
C PHE A 270 6.35 -0.74 10.96
N ILE A 271 5.33 -0.28 11.65
CA ILE A 271 4.89 -0.77 12.96
C ILE A 271 3.43 -1.15 12.83
N ILE A 272 3.07 -2.37 13.24
CA ILE A 272 1.69 -2.85 13.27
C ILE A 272 1.32 -3.36 14.66
N GLU A 273 0.03 -3.44 14.94
CA GLU A 273 -0.51 -4.05 16.15
C GLU A 273 -1.12 -5.41 15.82
N GLN A 274 -0.77 -6.43 16.57
CA GLN A 274 -1.32 -7.78 16.50
C GLN A 274 -1.72 -8.25 17.90
N ASP A 275 -2.38 -9.39 18.04
CA ASP A 275 -2.78 -9.97 19.34
C ASP A 275 -1.59 -10.15 20.30
N CYS A 276 -0.40 -10.35 19.75
CA CYS A 276 0.83 -10.47 20.53
C CYS A 276 1.40 -9.11 20.99
N GLY A 277 0.82 -7.98 20.58
CA GLY A 277 1.29 -6.62 20.83
C GLY A 277 1.88 -5.94 19.59
N ILE A 278 2.75 -4.96 19.83
CA ILE A 278 3.37 -4.17 18.76
C ILE A 278 4.46 -4.97 18.06
N VAL A 279 4.37 -5.03 16.73
CA VAL A 279 5.27 -5.79 15.87
C VAL A 279 6.00 -4.85 14.90
N PRO A 280 7.32 -4.69 15.03
CA PRO A 280 8.13 -3.95 14.05
C PRO A 280 8.33 -4.78 12.78
N ILE A 281 8.29 -4.09 11.64
CA ILE A 281 8.52 -4.66 10.31
C ILE A 281 9.63 -3.89 9.62
N GLU A 282 10.65 -4.61 9.18
CA GLU A 282 11.75 -4.11 8.34
C GLU A 282 11.63 -4.68 6.93
N VAL A 283 11.77 -3.84 5.91
CA VAL A 283 11.69 -4.22 4.50
C VAL A 283 13.07 -4.21 3.87
N LYS A 284 13.49 -5.31 3.27
CA LYS A 284 14.79 -5.42 2.59
C LYS A 284 14.63 -5.85 1.14
N SER A 285 15.00 -4.98 0.25
CA SER A 285 14.94 -5.18 -1.20
C SER A 285 16.20 -5.84 -1.79
N SER A 286 17.22 -6.13 -0.96
CA SER A 286 18.50 -6.71 -1.39
C SER A 286 18.85 -7.98 -0.62
N MET A 287 19.84 -8.73 -1.14
CA MET A 287 20.40 -9.91 -0.45
C MET A 287 21.15 -9.53 0.84
N ASN A 288 21.59 -8.29 0.99
CA ASN A 288 22.17 -7.81 2.24
C ASN A 288 21.06 -7.42 3.22
N THR A 289 20.83 -8.27 4.20
CA THR A 289 19.76 -8.13 5.20
C THR A 289 20.26 -7.59 6.54
N ARG A 290 21.37 -6.85 6.58
CA ARG A 290 21.80 -6.19 7.82
C ARG A 290 20.72 -5.22 8.29
N ALA A 291 20.03 -5.55 9.36
CA ALA A 291 18.93 -4.79 9.96
C ALA A 291 19.41 -4.17 11.28
N ARG A 292 20.26 -3.15 11.20
CA ARG A 292 20.81 -2.49 12.41
C ARG A 292 19.71 -1.83 13.23
N SER A 293 18.80 -1.13 12.57
CA SER A 293 17.66 -0.46 13.21
C SER A 293 16.75 -1.46 13.91
N LEU A 294 16.37 -2.56 13.24
CA LEU A 294 15.52 -3.58 13.82
C LEU A 294 16.18 -4.27 15.02
N LYS A 295 17.49 -4.56 14.96
CA LYS A 295 18.22 -5.11 16.10
C LYS A 295 18.24 -4.16 17.30
N ALA A 296 18.59 -2.88 17.07
CA ALA A 296 18.56 -1.87 18.11
C ALA A 296 17.17 -1.68 18.72
N TYR A 297 16.12 -1.77 17.88
CA TYR A 297 14.74 -1.76 18.37
C TYR A 297 14.45 -2.97 19.27
N ILE A 298 14.82 -4.18 18.84
CA ILE A 298 14.61 -5.40 19.62
C ILE A 298 15.35 -5.35 20.95
N ASP A 299 16.60 -4.86 20.95
CA ASP A 299 17.41 -4.74 22.18
C ASP A 299 16.80 -3.75 23.19
N LYS A 300 16.07 -2.73 22.71
CA LYS A 300 15.49 -1.69 23.57
C LYS A 300 14.06 -1.98 24.01
N TYR A 301 13.22 -2.52 23.11
CA TYR A 301 11.77 -2.64 23.33
C TYR A 301 11.30 -4.08 23.55
N GLU A 302 12.17 -5.06 23.36
CA GLU A 302 11.92 -6.50 23.58
C GLU A 302 10.57 -7.00 23.04
N PRO A 303 10.22 -6.72 21.74
CA PRO A 303 8.94 -7.12 21.21
C PRO A 303 8.82 -8.64 21.19
N LYS A 304 7.61 -9.17 21.42
CA LYS A 304 7.33 -10.61 21.34
C LYS A 304 7.59 -11.17 19.93
N ARG A 305 7.50 -10.34 18.91
CA ARG A 305 7.67 -10.69 17.51
C ARG A 305 8.32 -9.53 16.76
N ALA A 306 9.30 -9.83 15.89
CA ALA A 306 9.91 -8.85 15.01
C ALA A 306 10.05 -9.46 13.61
N LEU A 307 9.54 -8.75 12.60
CA LEU A 307 9.44 -9.26 11.24
C LEU A 307 10.43 -8.56 10.32
N ARG A 308 11.00 -9.33 9.41
CA ARG A 308 11.71 -8.79 8.27
C ARG A 308 11.19 -9.44 6.99
N PHE A 309 10.73 -8.62 6.06
CA PHE A 309 10.32 -9.05 4.73
C PHE A 309 11.43 -8.76 3.72
N SER A 310 11.85 -9.77 2.99
CA SER A 310 12.97 -9.66 2.06
C SER A 310 12.76 -10.51 0.80
N ILE A 311 13.70 -10.41 -0.14
CA ILE A 311 13.72 -11.28 -1.33
C ILE A 311 14.28 -12.68 -1.02
N ARG A 312 14.72 -12.93 0.20
CA ARG A 312 15.25 -14.23 0.64
C ARG A 312 14.12 -15.18 0.99
N ASN A 313 14.47 -16.47 0.96
CA ASN A 313 13.60 -17.52 1.46
C ASN A 313 13.41 -17.41 2.98
N LEU A 314 12.34 -18.01 3.50
CA LEU A 314 12.00 -18.02 4.91
C LEU A 314 13.16 -18.54 5.76
N ASN A 315 13.50 -17.80 6.79
CA ASN A 315 14.50 -18.15 7.79
C ASN A 315 14.14 -17.55 9.15
N ILE A 316 14.06 -18.37 10.15
CA ILE A 316 13.72 -17.94 11.51
C ILE A 316 14.99 -17.96 12.36
N SER A 317 15.30 -16.84 12.97
CA SER A 317 16.31 -16.72 14.01
C SER A 317 15.63 -16.54 15.37
N GLU A 318 16.39 -16.62 16.46
CA GLU A 318 15.86 -16.47 17.82
C GLU A 318 15.09 -15.15 18.03
N ARG A 319 15.42 -14.10 17.27
CA ARG A 319 14.89 -12.74 17.51
C ARG A 319 14.18 -12.11 16.31
N ILE A 320 14.35 -12.64 15.10
CA ILE A 320 13.81 -12.08 13.85
C ILE A 320 13.22 -13.20 13.02
N GLU A 321 11.98 -13.02 12.63
CA GLU A 321 11.30 -13.85 11.64
C GLU A 321 11.51 -13.22 10.26
N ASP A 322 12.32 -13.87 9.41
CA ASP A 322 12.65 -13.41 8.07
C ASP A 322 11.78 -14.13 7.05
N TYR A 323 10.83 -13.42 6.47
CA TYR A 323 9.89 -13.95 5.49
C TYR A 323 10.19 -13.42 4.09
N PRO A 324 9.98 -14.23 3.04
CA PRO A 324 9.93 -13.69 1.69
C PRO A 324 8.76 -12.71 1.55
N LEU A 325 8.95 -11.63 0.79
CA LEU A 325 7.99 -10.55 0.61
C LEU A 325 6.58 -11.02 0.22
N TYR A 326 6.48 -12.06 -0.62
CA TYR A 326 5.19 -12.59 -1.04
C TYR A 326 4.39 -13.22 0.11
N MET A 327 5.04 -13.65 1.20
CA MET A 327 4.34 -14.22 2.37
C MET A 327 3.61 -13.18 3.24
N LEU A 328 3.82 -11.89 2.98
CA LEU A 328 3.05 -10.84 3.65
C LEU A 328 1.53 -10.98 3.38
N MET A 329 1.14 -11.69 2.33
CA MET A 329 -0.28 -12.02 2.08
C MET A 329 -0.94 -12.89 3.16
N PHE A 330 -0.16 -13.48 4.07
CA PHE A 330 -0.65 -14.30 5.18
C PHE A 330 -0.60 -13.58 6.55
N LEU A 331 -0.11 -12.35 6.59
CA LEU A 331 -0.04 -11.56 7.80
C LEU A 331 -1.43 -11.06 8.22
#